data_3fc5c207fd0d7ee44ba3d3571d99fbb2
#
_entry.id   3fc5c207fd0d7ee44ba3d3571d99fbb2
#
_cell.length_a   1.000
_cell.length_b   1.000
_cell.length_c   1.000
_cell.angle_alpha   90.00
_cell.angle_beta   90.00
_cell.angle_gamma   90.00
#
_symmetry.space_group_name_H-M   'P 1'
#
loop_
_entity.id
_entity.type
_entity.pdbx_description
1 polymer ?
#
loop_
_entity_poly.entity_id
_entity_poly.type
_entity_poly.pdbx_seq_one_letter_code
_entity_poly.pdbx_strand_id
1 'polypeptide(L)'
;AEICMMAADCMAALGIDKGDYLVRINNRKVMDGLLQRIGLTNEQADYETRRLTILRAMDKYDRLGLAGVRDLLGAGRRDESGDFTAGAGLDDAQIDAVAGLVSAQGASRPEMLDALEAQIGNTASGAGGIAELREMDALFTRLGYGVERLCIDPTIVRGLGYYTGPVYEIDLTFDTQDSDGTVTRFGSVGGGGRYDDLIKRFKGVEIPATGISIGVSRLAAALALLGQAKVLATQPLVVVLVMDKETRPELAALVQGLRGAGLRAELYMGDSAMKAQLRYADARNARFVVIEGEDERAKGVVTVKDLELGKQKSAEIEDNAEWRASTHAQFEVKKNELSDTILRLLND
;
A
#
# COMPACT_ATOMS: atom_id res chain seq x y z
N ALA A 1 -6.38 14.16 -16.45
CA ALA A 1 -5.78 15.23 -15.62
C ALA A 1 -6.42 15.29 -14.23
N GLU A 2 -7.74 15.32 -14.09
CA GLU A 2 -8.44 15.38 -12.78
C GLU A 2 -8.04 14.25 -11.84
N ILE A 3 -7.93 13.01 -12.34
CA ILE A 3 -7.52 11.86 -11.53
C ILE A 3 -6.09 12.04 -10.99
N CYS A 4 -5.18 12.57 -11.78
CA CYS A 4 -3.80 12.86 -11.33
C CYS A 4 -3.76 13.96 -10.25
N MET A 5 -4.54 15.02 -10.43
CA MET A 5 -4.67 16.10 -9.43
C MET A 5 -5.31 15.57 -8.13
N MET A 6 -6.39 14.79 -8.24
CA MET A 6 -7.02 14.14 -7.10
C MET A 6 -6.05 13.21 -6.35
N ALA A 7 -5.21 12.46 -7.07
CA ALA A 7 -4.18 11.62 -6.47
C ALA A 7 -3.21 12.46 -5.60
N ALA A 8 -2.73 13.58 -6.15
CA ALA A 8 -1.86 14.51 -5.41
C ALA A 8 -2.57 15.16 -4.20
N ASP A 9 -3.85 15.50 -4.35
CA ASP A 9 -4.64 16.08 -3.25
C ASP A 9 -4.93 15.05 -2.16
N CYS A 10 -5.15 13.77 -2.50
CA CYS A 10 -5.27 12.69 -1.52
C CYS A 10 -4.00 12.56 -0.66
N MET A 11 -2.82 12.65 -1.24
CA MET A 11 -1.56 12.60 -0.48
C MET A 11 -1.45 13.79 0.47
N ALA A 12 -1.74 15.00 -0.01
CA ALA A 12 -1.74 16.20 0.82
C ALA A 12 -2.79 16.15 1.95
N ALA A 13 -4.00 15.63 1.66
CA ALA A 13 -5.07 15.48 2.67
C ALA A 13 -4.72 14.47 3.77
N LEU A 14 -3.86 13.50 3.46
CA LEU A 14 -3.31 12.54 4.43
C LEU A 14 -2.13 13.11 5.23
N GLY A 15 -1.74 14.35 4.97
CA GLY A 15 -0.63 15.02 5.66
C GLY A 15 0.74 14.66 5.12
N ILE A 16 0.85 14.01 3.95
CA ILE A 16 2.14 13.77 3.29
C ILE A 16 2.59 15.08 2.64
N ASP A 17 3.75 15.58 3.04
CA ASP A 17 4.26 16.87 2.61
C ASP A 17 4.66 16.89 1.13
N LYS A 18 4.66 18.11 0.55
CA LYS A 18 5.23 18.33 -0.78
C LYS A 18 6.72 17.97 -0.76
N GLY A 19 7.14 17.16 -1.71
CA GLY A 19 8.50 16.61 -1.75
C GLY A 19 8.60 15.17 -1.25
N ASP A 20 7.65 14.70 -0.42
CA ASP A 20 7.59 13.32 0.05
C ASP A 20 6.73 12.41 -0.84
N TYR A 21 6.03 12.98 -1.80
CA TYR A 21 5.32 12.24 -2.83
C TYR A 21 5.45 12.91 -4.20
N LEU A 22 5.26 12.13 -5.24
CA LEU A 22 5.23 12.58 -6.62
C LEU A 22 4.25 11.73 -7.42
N VAL A 23 3.37 12.35 -8.20
CA VAL A 23 2.55 11.66 -9.20
C VAL A 23 3.31 11.71 -10.52
N ARG A 24 3.84 10.57 -10.94
CA ARG A 24 4.59 10.40 -12.19
C ARG A 24 3.62 9.99 -13.30
N ILE A 25 3.67 10.65 -14.43
CA ILE A 25 2.69 10.53 -15.51
C ILE A 25 3.41 10.24 -16.83
N ASN A 26 2.89 9.28 -17.58
CA ASN A 26 3.29 8.99 -18.94
C ASN A 26 2.05 8.74 -19.80
N ASN A 27 2.27 8.40 -21.07
CA ASN A 27 1.21 8.02 -22.00
C ASN A 27 1.60 6.74 -22.75
N ARG A 28 0.66 5.81 -22.87
CA ARG A 28 0.88 4.58 -23.63
C ARG A 28 1.31 4.85 -25.08
N LYS A 29 0.74 5.89 -25.69
CA LYS A 29 1.06 6.31 -27.05
C LYS A 29 2.52 6.79 -27.20
N VAL A 30 3.15 7.31 -26.13
CA VAL A 30 4.59 7.63 -26.11
C VAL A 30 5.41 6.35 -26.28
N MET A 31 5.03 5.27 -25.58
CA MET A 31 5.70 3.98 -25.73
C MET A 31 5.48 3.37 -27.12
N ASP A 32 4.25 3.45 -27.64
CA ASP A 32 3.96 2.97 -28.99
C ASP A 32 4.72 3.79 -30.05
N GLY A 33 4.88 5.10 -29.84
CA GLY A 33 5.73 5.96 -30.67
C GLY A 33 7.21 5.54 -30.65
N LEU A 34 7.73 5.18 -29.48
CA LEU A 34 9.09 4.64 -29.39
C LEU A 34 9.24 3.33 -30.16
N LEU A 35 8.29 2.41 -30.03
CA LEU A 35 8.30 1.14 -30.77
C LEU A 35 8.23 1.37 -32.29
N GLN A 36 7.40 2.32 -32.76
CA GLN A 36 7.36 2.74 -34.15
C GLN A 36 8.71 3.30 -34.63
N ARG A 37 9.35 4.15 -33.82
CA ARG A 37 10.67 4.72 -34.14
C ARG A 37 11.76 3.66 -34.32
N ILE A 38 11.75 2.61 -33.51
CA ILE A 38 12.73 1.50 -33.62
C ILE A 38 12.32 0.45 -34.65
N GLY A 39 11.26 0.69 -35.43
CA GLY A 39 10.83 -0.20 -36.50
C GLY A 39 10.10 -1.46 -36.02
N LEU A 40 9.60 -1.45 -34.79
CA LEU A 40 8.79 -2.55 -34.25
C LEU A 40 7.32 -2.25 -34.48
N THR A 41 6.66 -3.02 -35.36
CA THR A 41 5.27 -2.85 -35.76
C THR A 41 4.45 -4.11 -35.55
N ASN A 42 3.15 -3.98 -35.41
CA ASN A 42 2.21 -5.08 -35.21
C ASN A 42 2.09 -6.07 -36.37
N GLU A 43 2.76 -5.80 -37.49
CA GLU A 43 2.84 -6.72 -38.65
C GLU A 43 3.85 -7.85 -38.39
N GLN A 44 4.77 -7.69 -37.45
CA GLN A 44 5.78 -8.69 -37.11
C GLN A 44 5.19 -9.78 -36.22
N ALA A 45 5.47 -11.04 -36.55
CA ALA A 45 4.91 -12.18 -35.84
C ALA A 45 5.27 -12.25 -34.33
N ASP A 46 6.43 -11.69 -33.96
CA ASP A 46 6.95 -11.66 -32.59
C ASP A 46 6.70 -10.31 -31.87
N TYR A 47 5.92 -9.40 -32.50
CA TYR A 47 5.69 -8.05 -32.00
C TYR A 47 5.30 -7.99 -30.53
N GLU A 48 4.26 -8.70 -30.11
CA GLU A 48 3.75 -8.63 -28.75
C GLU A 48 4.78 -9.15 -27.73
N THR A 49 5.51 -10.20 -28.07
CA THR A 49 6.57 -10.75 -27.20
C THR A 49 7.71 -9.76 -27.02
N ARG A 50 8.22 -9.19 -28.11
CA ARG A 50 9.30 -8.20 -28.07
C ARG A 50 8.84 -6.91 -27.40
N ARG A 51 7.68 -6.42 -27.73
CA ARG A 51 7.05 -5.26 -27.09
C ARG A 51 7.00 -5.42 -25.56
N LEU A 52 6.46 -6.55 -25.07
CA LEU A 52 6.38 -6.82 -23.64
C LEU A 52 7.77 -6.94 -22.99
N THR A 53 8.75 -7.52 -23.68
CA THR A 53 10.12 -7.64 -23.17
C THR A 53 10.79 -6.27 -23.05
N ILE A 54 10.64 -5.40 -24.05
CA ILE A 54 11.13 -4.02 -24.02
C ILE A 54 10.50 -3.23 -22.87
N LEU A 55 9.18 -3.28 -22.76
CA LEU A 55 8.46 -2.53 -21.73
C LEU A 55 8.81 -3.03 -20.31
N ARG A 56 9.00 -4.34 -20.13
CA ARG A 56 9.48 -4.91 -18.86
C ARG A 56 10.92 -4.53 -18.54
N ALA A 57 11.77 -4.37 -19.55
CA ALA A 57 13.12 -3.86 -19.36
C ALA A 57 13.12 -2.41 -18.89
N MET A 58 12.30 -1.56 -19.53
CA MET A 58 12.13 -0.15 -19.13
C MET A 58 11.57 0.01 -17.72
N ASP A 59 10.58 -0.80 -17.33
CA ASP A 59 9.98 -0.82 -15.98
C ASP A 59 11.00 -1.12 -14.87
N LYS A 60 12.13 -1.72 -15.21
CA LYS A 60 13.22 -2.00 -14.27
C LYS A 60 14.26 -0.87 -14.16
N TYR A 61 14.06 0.26 -14.84
CA TYR A 61 15.03 1.35 -14.89
C TYR A 61 15.40 1.87 -13.49
N ASP A 62 14.43 2.14 -12.64
CA ASP A 62 14.67 2.64 -11.28
C ASP A 62 15.51 1.67 -10.42
N ARG A 63 15.44 0.36 -10.71
CA ARG A 63 16.16 -0.68 -9.96
C ARG A 63 17.53 -1.05 -10.56
N LEU A 64 17.60 -1.15 -11.88
CA LEU A 64 18.78 -1.69 -12.58
C LEU A 64 19.66 -0.60 -13.20
N GLY A 65 19.16 0.65 -13.24
CA GLY A 65 19.82 1.73 -13.95
C GLY A 65 19.87 1.51 -15.46
N LEU A 66 20.49 2.46 -16.16
CA LEU A 66 20.60 2.43 -17.62
C LEU A 66 21.35 1.20 -18.15
N ALA A 67 22.43 0.80 -17.48
CA ALA A 67 23.25 -0.35 -17.91
C ALA A 67 22.45 -1.65 -17.89
N GLY A 68 21.75 -1.94 -16.79
CA GLY A 68 20.95 -3.16 -16.69
C GLY A 68 19.75 -3.18 -17.65
N VAL A 69 19.18 -2.00 -17.97
CA VAL A 69 18.14 -1.88 -18.99
C VAL A 69 18.72 -2.19 -20.38
N ARG A 70 19.88 -1.63 -20.72
CA ARG A 70 20.57 -1.91 -22.01
C ARG A 70 20.82 -3.40 -22.20
N ASP A 71 21.28 -4.11 -21.16
CA ASP A 71 21.50 -5.56 -21.22
C ASP A 71 20.20 -6.31 -21.55
N LEU A 72 19.08 -5.94 -20.87
CA LEU A 72 17.78 -6.57 -21.09
C LEU A 72 17.14 -6.18 -22.45
N LEU A 73 17.50 -5.07 -23.04
CA LEU A 73 17.08 -4.69 -24.37
C LEU A 73 17.88 -5.47 -25.44
N GLY A 74 19.14 -5.79 -25.17
CA GLY A 74 20.04 -6.55 -26.04
C GLY A 74 19.90 -8.07 -25.87
N ALA A 75 21.03 -8.74 -25.55
CA ALA A 75 21.12 -10.19 -25.43
C ALA A 75 20.46 -10.78 -24.17
N GLY A 76 20.31 -9.95 -23.13
CA GLY A 76 19.82 -10.38 -21.82
C GLY A 76 20.86 -10.23 -20.72
N ARG A 77 20.50 -10.63 -19.48
CA ARG A 77 21.29 -10.38 -18.29
C ARG A 77 21.25 -11.58 -17.33
N ARG A 78 22.37 -11.85 -16.67
CA ARG A 78 22.40 -12.71 -15.47
C ARG A 78 22.23 -11.83 -14.23
N ASP A 79 21.41 -12.27 -13.31
CA ASP A 79 21.28 -11.64 -11.99
C ASP A 79 22.35 -12.16 -11.00
N GLU A 80 22.30 -11.67 -9.76
CA GLU A 80 23.24 -12.04 -8.69
C GLU A 80 23.09 -13.50 -8.26
N SER A 81 21.92 -14.13 -8.49
CA SER A 81 21.69 -15.56 -8.24
C SER A 81 22.22 -16.45 -9.35
N GLY A 82 22.65 -15.86 -10.48
CA GLY A 82 23.14 -16.56 -11.67
C GLY A 82 22.04 -16.90 -12.68
N ASP A 83 20.77 -16.54 -12.40
CA ASP A 83 19.66 -16.78 -13.30
C ASP A 83 19.73 -15.86 -14.52
N PHE A 84 19.52 -16.45 -15.70
CA PHE A 84 19.57 -15.70 -16.96
C PHE A 84 18.19 -15.25 -17.41
N THR A 85 18.03 -13.95 -17.59
CA THR A 85 16.86 -13.35 -18.24
C THR A 85 17.19 -12.99 -19.68
N ALA A 86 16.49 -13.61 -20.64
CA ALA A 86 16.67 -13.31 -22.06
C ALA A 86 16.26 -11.87 -22.37
N GLY A 87 16.99 -11.21 -23.24
CA GLY A 87 16.73 -9.86 -23.69
C GLY A 87 15.74 -9.76 -24.86
N ALA A 88 15.49 -8.54 -25.31
CA ALA A 88 14.59 -8.24 -26.43
C ALA A 88 15.24 -8.44 -27.81
N GLY A 89 16.56 -8.67 -27.86
CA GLY A 89 17.31 -8.85 -29.11
C GLY A 89 17.32 -7.62 -30.02
N LEU A 90 17.37 -6.43 -29.41
CA LEU A 90 17.51 -5.17 -30.15
C LEU A 90 18.96 -4.96 -30.57
N ASP A 91 19.16 -4.28 -31.69
CA ASP A 91 20.47 -3.79 -32.10
C ASP A 91 20.86 -2.51 -31.32
N ASP A 92 22.13 -2.09 -31.45
CA ASP A 92 22.67 -0.95 -30.70
C ASP A 92 21.91 0.36 -30.96
N ALA A 93 21.48 0.62 -32.22
CA ALA A 93 20.75 1.83 -32.55
C ALA A 93 19.35 1.84 -31.93
N GLN A 94 18.70 0.68 -31.89
CA GLN A 94 17.41 0.50 -31.23
C GLN A 94 17.54 0.64 -29.72
N ILE A 95 18.58 0.05 -29.13
CA ILE A 95 18.90 0.19 -27.69
C ILE A 95 19.15 1.66 -27.34
N ASP A 96 19.94 2.37 -28.14
CA ASP A 96 20.22 3.80 -27.92
C ASP A 96 18.96 4.66 -28.00
N ALA A 97 18.04 4.34 -28.90
CA ALA A 97 16.74 5.03 -28.98
C ALA A 97 15.87 4.82 -27.71
N VAL A 98 15.79 3.59 -27.21
CA VAL A 98 15.07 3.27 -25.96
C VAL A 98 15.77 3.91 -24.76
N ALA A 99 17.08 3.77 -24.66
CA ALA A 99 17.93 4.34 -23.61
C ALA A 99 17.79 5.87 -23.56
N GLY A 100 17.80 6.53 -24.73
CA GLY A 100 17.59 7.97 -24.84
C GLY A 100 16.24 8.44 -24.29
N LEU A 101 15.17 7.67 -24.54
CA LEU A 101 13.85 8.00 -24.02
C LEU A 101 13.77 7.86 -22.51
N VAL A 102 14.22 6.73 -21.95
CA VAL A 102 14.15 6.48 -20.49
C VAL A 102 15.07 7.39 -19.70
N SER A 103 16.13 7.89 -20.29
CA SER A 103 17.06 8.85 -19.69
C SER A 103 16.76 10.30 -20.04
N ALA A 104 15.64 10.58 -20.70
CA ALA A 104 15.22 11.95 -21.00
C ALA A 104 15.05 12.75 -19.71
N GLN A 105 15.49 14.00 -19.74
CA GLN A 105 15.43 14.89 -18.57
C GLN A 105 14.84 16.24 -18.98
N GLY A 106 14.14 16.87 -18.05
CA GLY A 106 13.63 18.22 -18.15
C GLY A 106 13.39 18.78 -16.74
N ALA A 107 13.79 20.01 -16.51
CA ALA A 107 13.55 20.69 -15.23
C ALA A 107 12.08 21.09 -15.04
N SER A 108 11.32 21.09 -16.11
CA SER A 108 9.89 21.38 -16.14
C SER A 108 9.15 20.38 -17.02
N ARG A 109 7.82 20.30 -16.86
CA ARG A 109 6.99 19.45 -17.74
C ARG A 109 7.08 19.86 -19.22
N PRO A 110 7.02 21.16 -19.59
CA PRO A 110 7.26 21.57 -20.99
C PRO A 110 8.61 21.08 -21.54
N GLU A 111 9.72 21.27 -20.82
CA GLU A 111 11.04 20.80 -21.25
C GLU A 111 11.09 19.28 -21.44
N MET A 112 10.48 18.52 -20.53
CA MET A 112 10.38 17.07 -20.67
C MET A 112 9.58 16.70 -21.94
N LEU A 113 8.46 17.37 -22.18
CA LEU A 113 7.64 17.13 -23.38
C LEU A 113 8.38 17.49 -24.66
N ASP A 114 9.16 18.57 -24.66
CA ASP A 114 10.01 18.96 -25.80
C ASP A 114 11.11 17.90 -26.04
N ALA A 115 11.73 17.36 -24.98
CA ALA A 115 12.72 16.31 -25.08
C ALA A 115 12.12 14.99 -25.65
N LEU A 116 10.90 14.65 -25.27
CA LEU A 116 10.18 13.50 -25.83
C LEU A 116 9.77 13.73 -27.29
N GLU A 117 9.27 14.93 -27.61
CA GLU A 117 8.89 15.29 -28.97
C GLU A 117 10.07 15.24 -29.96
N ALA A 118 11.24 15.68 -29.53
CA ALA A 118 12.46 15.57 -30.35
C ALA A 118 12.80 14.12 -30.71
N GLN A 119 12.43 13.17 -29.85
CA GLN A 119 12.74 11.75 -30.06
C GLN A 119 11.66 11.01 -30.86
N ILE A 120 10.39 11.22 -30.55
CA ILE A 120 9.29 10.41 -31.10
C ILE A 120 8.19 11.22 -31.76
N GLY A 121 8.29 12.55 -31.83
CA GLY A 121 7.26 13.42 -32.36
C GLY A 121 6.99 13.22 -33.87
N ASN A 122 7.91 12.60 -34.60
CA ASN A 122 7.75 12.21 -35.99
C ASN A 122 6.94 10.92 -36.22
N THR A 123 6.55 10.23 -35.15
CA THR A 123 5.69 9.05 -35.21
C THR A 123 4.25 9.42 -34.91
N ALA A 124 3.28 8.77 -35.55
CA ALA A 124 1.86 9.09 -35.34
C ALA A 124 1.41 8.90 -33.91
N SER A 125 1.80 7.76 -33.27
CA SER A 125 1.46 7.50 -31.90
C SER A 125 2.18 8.43 -30.93
N GLY A 126 3.46 8.71 -31.14
CA GLY A 126 4.27 9.61 -30.34
C GLY A 126 3.70 11.04 -30.31
N ALA A 127 3.42 11.60 -31.49
CA ALA A 127 2.81 12.93 -31.63
C ALA A 127 1.45 13.01 -30.88
N GLY A 128 0.60 11.99 -31.04
CA GLY A 128 -0.68 11.93 -30.34
C GLY A 128 -0.54 11.83 -28.81
N GLY A 129 0.40 11.02 -28.33
CA GLY A 129 0.67 10.89 -26.90
C GLY A 129 1.22 12.17 -26.27
N ILE A 130 2.13 12.85 -26.97
CA ILE A 130 2.68 14.15 -26.53
C ILE A 130 1.59 15.22 -26.51
N ALA A 131 0.73 15.29 -27.53
CA ALA A 131 -0.37 16.24 -27.56
C ALA A 131 -1.30 16.08 -26.36
N GLU A 132 -1.69 14.85 -26.00
CA GLU A 132 -2.50 14.57 -24.82
C GLU A 132 -1.80 14.99 -23.53
N LEU A 133 -0.49 14.72 -23.37
CA LEU A 133 0.27 15.14 -22.21
C LEU A 133 0.42 16.67 -22.11
N ARG A 134 0.53 17.38 -23.24
CA ARG A 134 0.53 18.85 -23.27
C ARG A 134 -0.82 19.44 -22.83
N GLU A 135 -1.94 18.83 -23.25
CA GLU A 135 -3.26 19.23 -22.74
C GLU A 135 -3.38 19.03 -21.22
N MET A 136 -2.88 17.91 -20.69
CA MET A 136 -2.84 17.68 -19.27
C MET A 136 -1.96 18.70 -18.54
N ASP A 137 -0.77 19.01 -19.06
CA ASP A 137 0.14 20.02 -18.49
C ASP A 137 -0.49 21.40 -18.44
N ALA A 138 -1.20 21.81 -19.51
CA ALA A 138 -1.91 23.08 -19.55
C ALA A 138 -2.96 23.19 -18.42
N LEU A 139 -3.68 22.10 -18.14
CA LEU A 139 -4.63 22.03 -17.02
C LEU A 139 -3.91 22.09 -15.65
N PHE A 140 -2.85 21.31 -15.47
CA PHE A 140 -2.06 21.31 -14.22
C PHE A 140 -1.52 22.70 -13.92
N THR A 141 -0.94 23.35 -14.91
CA THR A 141 -0.36 24.69 -14.80
C THR A 141 -1.43 25.74 -14.46
N ARG A 142 -2.56 25.71 -15.14
CA ARG A 142 -3.66 26.65 -14.89
C ARG A 142 -4.28 26.50 -13.51
N LEU A 143 -4.28 25.27 -12.97
CA LEU A 143 -4.85 24.95 -11.66
C LEU A 143 -3.81 24.98 -10.51
N GLY A 144 -2.57 25.39 -10.80
CA GLY A 144 -1.52 25.61 -9.79
C GLY A 144 -0.84 24.33 -9.29
N TYR A 145 -0.89 23.24 -10.06
CA TYR A 145 -0.15 22.03 -9.72
C TYR A 145 1.26 22.07 -10.33
N GLY A 146 2.26 22.27 -9.50
CA GLY A 146 3.65 22.34 -9.90
C GLY A 146 4.27 20.98 -10.23
N VAL A 147 5.47 21.01 -10.83
CA VAL A 147 6.24 19.81 -11.21
C VAL A 147 6.64 18.96 -9.99
N GLU A 148 6.74 19.58 -8.83
CA GLU A 148 7.04 18.93 -7.55
C GLU A 148 5.91 18.04 -7.03
N ARG A 149 4.73 18.12 -7.63
CA ARG A 149 3.56 17.27 -7.30
C ARG A 149 3.18 16.34 -8.45
N LEU A 150 3.25 16.83 -9.68
CA LEU A 150 2.87 16.14 -10.91
C LEU A 150 4.00 16.29 -11.93
N CYS A 151 4.66 15.21 -12.34
CA CYS A 151 5.71 15.24 -13.36
C CYS A 151 5.41 14.31 -14.54
N ILE A 152 5.95 14.65 -15.69
CA ILE A 152 5.99 13.76 -16.85
C ILE A 152 7.23 12.88 -16.71
N ASP A 153 7.05 11.57 -16.80
CA ASP A 153 8.11 10.60 -16.60
C ASP A 153 7.99 9.42 -17.56
N PRO A 154 8.87 9.34 -18.57
CA PRO A 154 8.82 8.29 -19.59
C PRO A 154 9.15 6.89 -19.06
N THR A 155 9.67 6.78 -17.83
CA THR A 155 9.98 5.47 -17.23
C THR A 155 8.74 4.77 -16.68
N ILE A 156 7.62 5.48 -16.54
CA ILE A 156 6.35 4.88 -16.09
C ILE A 156 5.73 4.07 -17.23
N VAL A 157 5.81 2.74 -17.11
CA VAL A 157 5.38 1.79 -18.14
C VAL A 157 4.26 0.86 -17.66
N ARG A 158 3.56 1.24 -16.60
CA ARG A 158 2.54 0.41 -15.93
C ARG A 158 1.41 -0.06 -16.85
N GLY A 159 0.79 -1.20 -16.47
CA GLY A 159 -0.42 -1.70 -17.11
C GLY A 159 -0.20 -2.17 -18.54
N LEU A 160 0.77 -3.04 -18.76
CA LEU A 160 1.28 -3.46 -20.08
C LEU A 160 0.22 -3.99 -21.07
N GLY A 161 -0.98 -4.37 -20.60
CA GLY A 161 -1.93 -5.08 -21.47
C GLY A 161 -3.29 -4.42 -21.65
N TYR A 162 -3.64 -3.33 -20.98
CA TYR A 162 -5.01 -2.79 -21.02
C TYR A 162 -5.13 -1.26 -21.03
N TYR A 163 -4.09 -0.49 -20.72
CA TYR A 163 -4.13 0.96 -20.82
C TYR A 163 -4.00 1.43 -22.27
N THR A 164 -4.79 2.44 -22.65
CA THR A 164 -4.94 2.96 -24.00
C THR A 164 -4.45 4.40 -24.17
N GLY A 165 -4.08 5.07 -23.09
CA GLY A 165 -3.67 6.48 -23.08
C GLY A 165 -2.77 6.81 -21.88
N PRO A 166 -3.03 7.92 -21.19
CA PRO A 166 -2.26 8.31 -20.00
C PRO A 166 -2.21 7.21 -18.94
N VAL A 167 -1.03 7.04 -18.34
CA VAL A 167 -0.76 6.14 -17.21
C VAL A 167 -0.07 6.94 -16.12
N TYR A 168 -0.31 6.62 -14.87
CA TYR A 168 0.25 7.36 -13.76
C TYR A 168 0.48 6.49 -12.54
N GLU A 169 1.44 6.94 -11.72
CA GLU A 169 1.87 6.28 -10.50
C GLU A 169 2.05 7.31 -9.39
N ILE A 170 1.64 6.95 -8.18
CA ILE A 170 1.88 7.73 -6.98
C ILE A 170 3.08 7.11 -6.27
N ASP A 171 4.21 7.80 -6.28
CA ASP A 171 5.42 7.41 -5.59
C ASP A 171 5.62 8.24 -4.33
N LEU A 172 5.98 7.57 -3.24
CA LEU A 172 6.54 8.22 -2.07
C LEU A 172 8.06 8.29 -2.23
N THR A 173 8.59 9.50 -2.02
CA THR A 173 9.97 9.84 -2.39
C THR A 173 10.95 9.77 -1.22
N PHE A 174 10.47 9.57 0.01
CA PHE A 174 11.30 9.41 1.18
C PHE A 174 11.88 7.99 1.28
N ASP A 175 13.02 7.91 1.96
CA ASP A 175 13.72 6.66 2.19
C ASP A 175 13.21 5.96 3.45
N THR A 176 13.24 4.64 3.42
CA THR A 176 12.95 3.76 4.55
C THR A 176 14.15 2.88 4.85
N GLN A 177 14.27 2.44 6.08
CA GLN A 177 15.32 1.53 6.49
C GLN A 177 14.72 0.20 6.93
N ASP A 178 15.17 -0.88 6.31
CA ASP A 178 14.77 -2.23 6.67
C ASP A 178 15.45 -2.68 7.98
N SER A 179 15.02 -3.82 8.54
CA SER A 179 15.54 -4.36 9.79
C SER A 179 17.03 -4.72 9.76
N ASP A 180 17.60 -4.92 8.58
CA ASP A 180 19.02 -5.16 8.34
C ASP A 180 19.85 -3.88 8.14
N GLY A 181 19.20 -2.72 8.19
CA GLY A 181 19.84 -1.42 8.00
C GLY A 181 19.91 -0.95 6.56
N THR A 182 19.38 -1.71 5.59
CA THR A 182 19.39 -1.33 4.18
C THR A 182 18.42 -0.17 3.96
N VAL A 183 18.92 0.92 3.39
CA VAL A 183 18.13 2.09 3.03
C VAL A 183 17.53 1.88 1.64
N THR A 184 16.21 1.97 1.54
CA THR A 184 15.48 1.86 0.28
C THR A 184 14.42 2.94 0.19
N ARG A 185 14.16 3.42 -1.03
CA ARG A 185 13.04 4.33 -1.28
C ARG A 185 11.72 3.61 -1.06
N PHE A 186 10.75 4.26 -0.40
CA PHE A 186 9.45 3.64 -0.14
C PHE A 186 8.74 3.24 -1.44
N GLY A 187 8.74 4.13 -2.42
CA GLY A 187 8.22 3.89 -3.77
C GLY A 187 6.71 3.93 -3.87
N SER A 188 6.17 3.19 -4.82
CA SER A 188 4.79 3.28 -5.27
C SER A 188 3.75 2.88 -4.24
N VAL A 189 2.73 3.75 -4.06
CA VAL A 189 1.56 3.50 -3.20
C VAL A 189 0.25 3.48 -3.97
N GLY A 190 0.27 3.80 -5.26
CA GLY A 190 -0.93 3.80 -6.08
C GLY A 190 -0.59 3.98 -7.56
N GLY A 191 -1.57 3.78 -8.40
CA GLY A 191 -1.41 3.99 -9.83
C GLY A 191 -2.68 3.71 -10.61
N GLY A 192 -2.67 4.14 -11.86
CA GLY A 192 -3.83 4.03 -12.72
C GLY A 192 -3.54 4.40 -14.16
N GLY A 193 -4.59 4.64 -14.92
CA GLY A 193 -4.50 5.05 -16.30
C GLY A 193 -5.83 5.04 -17.02
N ARG A 194 -5.80 5.37 -18.31
CA ARG A 194 -6.93 5.30 -19.21
C ARG A 194 -7.05 3.89 -19.81
N TYR A 195 -8.26 3.32 -19.84
CA TYR A 195 -8.51 1.93 -20.24
C TYR A 195 -9.81 1.76 -21.04
N ASP A 196 -9.94 2.46 -22.16
CA ASP A 196 -11.16 2.52 -22.98
C ASP A 196 -11.63 1.15 -23.45
N ASP A 197 -10.70 0.25 -23.81
CA ASP A 197 -11.01 -1.08 -24.33
C ASP A 197 -11.52 -2.07 -23.25
N LEU A 198 -11.33 -1.77 -21.97
CA LEU A 198 -11.73 -2.68 -20.91
C LEU A 198 -13.25 -2.86 -20.89
N ILE A 199 -13.99 -1.77 -21.01
CA ILE A 199 -15.46 -1.79 -21.01
C ILE A 199 -16.00 -2.44 -22.29
N LYS A 200 -15.34 -2.22 -23.42
CA LYS A 200 -15.67 -2.86 -24.70
C LYS A 200 -15.64 -4.38 -24.63
N ARG A 201 -14.67 -4.96 -23.90
CA ARG A 201 -14.58 -6.43 -23.70
C ARG A 201 -15.79 -7.00 -22.97
N PHE A 202 -16.41 -6.26 -22.05
CA PHE A 202 -17.52 -6.73 -21.23
C PHE A 202 -18.90 -6.37 -21.79
N LYS A 203 -19.00 -5.20 -22.46
CA LYS A 203 -20.30 -4.66 -22.92
C LYS A 203 -20.40 -4.50 -24.43
N GLY A 204 -19.34 -4.74 -25.21
CA GLY A 204 -19.32 -4.53 -26.66
C GLY A 204 -19.42 -3.07 -27.12
N VAL A 205 -19.40 -2.11 -26.18
CA VAL A 205 -19.52 -0.67 -26.46
C VAL A 205 -18.26 0.04 -25.99
N GLU A 206 -17.73 0.93 -26.83
CA GLU A 206 -16.61 1.80 -26.46
C GLU A 206 -17.08 2.89 -25.51
N ILE A 207 -16.54 2.89 -24.29
CA ILE A 207 -16.79 3.92 -23.28
C ILE A 207 -15.44 4.36 -22.74
N PRO A 208 -15.08 5.64 -22.89
CA PRO A 208 -13.86 6.17 -22.30
C PRO A 208 -13.86 5.97 -20.78
N ALA A 209 -12.79 5.42 -20.26
CA ALA A 209 -12.67 5.18 -18.83
C ALA A 209 -11.23 5.45 -18.35
N THR A 210 -11.13 6.05 -17.18
CA THR A 210 -9.88 6.25 -16.45
C THR A 210 -10.11 6.05 -14.96
N GLY A 211 -9.11 5.63 -14.24
CA GLY A 211 -9.25 5.40 -12.81
C GLY A 211 -7.90 5.24 -12.13
N ILE A 212 -7.95 5.23 -10.80
CA ILE A 212 -6.79 5.07 -9.93
C ILE A 212 -7.08 4.01 -8.88
N SER A 213 -6.05 3.29 -8.48
CA SER A 213 -6.06 2.37 -7.34
C SER A 213 -4.99 2.82 -6.34
N ILE A 214 -5.34 2.83 -5.07
CA ILE A 214 -4.43 3.17 -3.98
C ILE A 214 -4.20 1.92 -3.13
N GLY A 215 -2.94 1.60 -2.85
CA GLY A 215 -2.53 0.51 -1.97
C GLY A 215 -2.70 0.88 -0.50
N VAL A 216 -3.91 0.66 0.05
CA VAL A 216 -4.27 1.11 1.42
C VAL A 216 -3.28 0.60 2.46
N SER A 217 -2.87 -0.67 2.42
CA SER A 217 -1.91 -1.25 3.38
C SER A 217 -0.53 -0.61 3.28
N ARG A 218 -0.04 -0.35 2.04
CA ARG A 218 1.24 0.35 1.84
C ARG A 218 1.17 1.79 2.32
N LEU A 219 0.09 2.48 2.00
CA LEU A 219 -0.10 3.87 2.42
C LEU A 219 -0.22 3.99 3.95
N ALA A 220 -0.94 3.06 4.61
CA ALA A 220 -1.00 3.00 6.06
C ALA A 220 0.38 2.77 6.70
N ALA A 221 1.21 1.89 6.11
CA ALA A 221 2.58 1.68 6.56
C ALA A 221 3.45 2.93 6.39
N ALA A 222 3.31 3.64 5.26
CA ALA A 222 4.00 4.91 5.01
C ALA A 222 3.63 5.98 6.06
N LEU A 223 2.33 6.16 6.32
CA LEU A 223 1.85 7.11 7.32
C LEU A 223 2.35 6.78 8.73
N ALA A 224 2.47 5.49 9.07
CA ALA A 224 3.05 5.07 10.33
C ALA A 224 4.54 5.44 10.44
N LEU A 225 5.32 5.26 9.38
CA LEU A 225 6.74 5.65 9.31
C LEU A 225 6.94 7.17 9.43
N LEU A 226 6.06 7.95 8.83
CA LEU A 226 6.08 9.43 8.90
C LEU A 226 5.57 9.95 10.26
N GLY A 227 5.16 9.08 11.20
CA GLY A 227 4.57 9.49 12.47
C GLY A 227 3.20 10.18 12.33
N GLN A 228 2.62 10.11 11.15
CA GLN A 228 1.34 10.75 10.82
C GLN A 228 0.16 9.78 10.91
N ALA A 229 0.41 8.49 11.09
CA ALA A 229 -0.64 7.59 11.50
C ALA A 229 -1.20 8.14 12.81
N LYS A 230 -2.30 8.88 12.75
CA LYS A 230 -3.17 9.01 13.90
C LYS A 230 -3.56 7.58 14.21
N VAL A 231 -2.78 6.95 15.07
CA VAL A 231 -3.27 5.80 15.81
C VAL A 231 -4.51 6.35 16.50
N LEU A 232 -5.67 6.14 15.90
CA LEU A 232 -6.93 6.24 16.61
C LEU A 232 -6.64 5.40 17.84
N ALA A 233 -6.62 6.04 19.02
CA ALA A 233 -6.33 5.36 20.26
C ALA A 233 -7.16 4.09 20.19
N THR A 234 -6.49 2.96 19.95
CA THR A 234 -7.20 1.71 19.69
C THR A 234 -7.92 1.44 20.97
N GLN A 235 -9.25 1.47 20.94
CA GLN A 235 -10.04 1.21 22.13
C GLN A 235 -9.43 0.01 22.83
N PRO A 236 -9.24 0.07 24.15
CA PRO A 236 -8.63 -1.00 24.90
C PRO A 236 -9.32 -2.33 24.61
N LEU A 237 -8.53 -3.35 24.35
CA LEU A 237 -9.04 -4.67 23.99
C LEU A 237 -9.49 -5.41 25.25
N VAL A 238 -10.66 -6.04 25.14
CA VAL A 238 -11.19 -7.01 26.11
C VAL A 238 -11.02 -8.41 25.52
N VAL A 239 -10.33 -9.32 26.23
CA VAL A 239 -10.22 -10.72 25.81
C VAL A 239 -11.04 -11.59 26.78
N VAL A 240 -12.00 -12.34 26.24
CA VAL A 240 -12.80 -13.31 26.98
C VAL A 240 -12.12 -14.68 26.86
N LEU A 241 -11.73 -15.25 28.01
CA LEU A 241 -11.11 -16.57 28.07
C LEU A 241 -12.14 -17.68 27.97
N VAL A 242 -11.72 -18.85 27.49
CA VAL A 242 -12.54 -20.07 27.41
C VAL A 242 -11.97 -21.10 28.38
N MET A 243 -12.62 -21.25 29.51
CA MET A 243 -12.22 -22.23 30.52
C MET A 243 -12.78 -23.60 30.22
N ASP A 244 -13.99 -23.66 29.62
CA ASP A 244 -14.68 -24.84 29.19
C ASP A 244 -15.15 -24.67 27.75
N LYS A 245 -14.87 -25.65 26.90
CA LYS A 245 -15.22 -25.60 25.46
C LYS A 245 -16.73 -25.63 25.22
N GLU A 246 -17.47 -26.25 26.10
CA GLU A 246 -18.93 -26.40 26.00
C GLU A 246 -19.62 -25.02 26.17
N THR A 247 -19.00 -24.10 26.90
CA THR A 247 -19.52 -22.75 27.14
C THR A 247 -19.16 -21.73 26.06
N ARG A 248 -18.42 -22.14 25.04
CA ARG A 248 -17.97 -21.27 23.96
C ARG A 248 -19.11 -20.51 23.26
N PRO A 249 -20.31 -21.10 23.00
CA PRO A 249 -21.44 -20.36 22.43
C PRO A 249 -21.93 -19.22 23.32
N GLU A 250 -22.04 -19.45 24.64
CA GLU A 250 -22.47 -18.42 25.58
C GLU A 250 -21.43 -17.31 25.72
N LEU A 251 -20.14 -17.66 25.75
CA LEU A 251 -19.04 -16.69 25.77
C LEU A 251 -18.94 -15.90 24.47
N ALA A 252 -19.26 -16.50 23.32
CA ALA A 252 -19.38 -15.79 22.06
C ALA A 252 -20.52 -14.77 22.08
N ALA A 253 -21.66 -15.11 22.68
CA ALA A 253 -22.76 -14.16 22.88
C ALA A 253 -22.35 -13.01 23.81
N LEU A 254 -21.59 -13.30 24.89
CA LEU A 254 -21.03 -12.28 25.76
C LEU A 254 -20.10 -11.31 25.02
N VAL A 255 -19.19 -11.83 24.19
CA VAL A 255 -18.32 -11.01 23.32
C VAL A 255 -19.14 -10.16 22.36
N GLN A 256 -20.21 -10.70 21.78
CA GLN A 256 -21.10 -9.96 20.90
C GLN A 256 -21.82 -8.83 21.64
N GLY A 257 -22.22 -9.05 22.91
CA GLY A 257 -22.77 -8.02 23.77
C GLY A 257 -21.78 -6.88 24.03
N LEU A 258 -20.52 -7.21 24.34
CA LEU A 258 -19.44 -6.21 24.49
C LEU A 258 -19.23 -5.39 23.21
N ARG A 259 -19.20 -6.04 22.05
CA ARG A 259 -19.08 -5.37 20.75
C ARG A 259 -20.29 -4.48 20.43
N GLY A 260 -21.49 -4.93 20.79
CA GLY A 260 -22.73 -4.16 20.65
C GLY A 260 -22.74 -2.89 21.50
N ALA A 261 -22.05 -2.90 22.64
CA ALA A 261 -21.82 -1.73 23.49
C ALA A 261 -20.66 -0.83 23.00
N GLY A 262 -20.08 -1.12 21.83
CA GLY A 262 -19.00 -0.33 21.24
C GLY A 262 -17.59 -0.70 21.75
N LEU A 263 -17.46 -1.76 22.54
CA LEU A 263 -16.16 -2.21 23.05
C LEU A 263 -15.44 -3.10 22.02
N ARG A 264 -14.12 -3.00 21.97
CA ARG A 264 -13.28 -3.93 21.21
C ARG A 264 -13.10 -5.20 22.02
N ALA A 265 -13.69 -6.31 21.57
CA ALA A 265 -13.67 -7.57 22.29
C ALA A 265 -13.31 -8.76 21.42
N GLU A 266 -12.54 -9.72 21.96
CA GLU A 266 -12.14 -10.97 21.31
C GLU A 266 -12.48 -12.16 22.22
N LEU A 267 -12.95 -13.27 21.61
CA LEU A 267 -13.05 -14.56 22.26
C LEU A 267 -11.75 -15.33 22.00
N TYR A 268 -11.16 -15.92 23.02
CA TYR A 268 -10.04 -16.85 22.82
C TYR A 268 -10.53 -18.12 22.11
N MET A 269 -9.92 -18.46 20.99
CA MET A 269 -10.38 -19.56 20.15
C MET A 269 -9.60 -20.88 20.34
N GLY A 270 -8.47 -20.82 21.05
CA GLY A 270 -7.63 -22.00 21.29
C GLY A 270 -8.14 -22.89 22.44
N ASP A 271 -7.44 -24.01 22.64
CA ASP A 271 -7.77 -25.03 23.65
C ASP A 271 -6.73 -25.08 24.79
N SER A 272 -5.95 -24.03 24.93
CA SER A 272 -4.85 -24.00 25.90
C SER A 272 -5.35 -23.72 27.32
N ALA A 273 -4.55 -24.12 28.32
CA ALA A 273 -4.82 -23.80 29.74
C ALA A 273 -4.79 -22.29 30.00
N MET A 274 -5.45 -21.83 31.06
CA MET A 274 -5.62 -20.42 31.45
C MET A 274 -4.33 -19.58 31.36
N LYS A 275 -3.18 -20.13 31.80
CA LYS A 275 -1.90 -19.41 31.73
C LYS A 275 -1.49 -19.03 30.29
N ALA A 276 -1.76 -19.89 29.30
CA ALA A 276 -1.46 -19.60 27.91
C ALA A 276 -2.46 -18.58 27.31
N GLN A 277 -3.72 -18.65 27.73
CA GLN A 277 -4.74 -17.68 27.33
C GLN A 277 -4.43 -16.28 27.89
N LEU A 278 -3.95 -16.18 29.13
CA LEU A 278 -3.48 -14.91 29.72
C LEU A 278 -2.27 -14.33 28.95
N ARG A 279 -1.31 -15.20 28.55
CA ARG A 279 -0.18 -14.75 27.71
C ARG A 279 -0.65 -14.26 26.34
N TYR A 280 -1.66 -14.89 25.77
CA TYR A 280 -2.27 -14.41 24.53
C TYR A 280 -2.86 -13.02 24.71
N ALA A 281 -3.67 -12.80 25.75
CA ALA A 281 -4.26 -11.51 26.04
C ALA A 281 -3.17 -10.42 26.24
N ASP A 282 -2.10 -10.76 26.94
CA ASP A 282 -0.96 -9.85 27.15
C ASP A 282 -0.23 -9.53 25.84
N ALA A 283 0.06 -10.52 25.02
CA ALA A 283 0.67 -10.34 23.69
C ALA A 283 -0.22 -9.52 22.72
N ARG A 284 -1.54 -9.53 22.94
CA ARG A 284 -2.50 -8.71 22.20
C ARG A 284 -2.65 -7.28 22.76
N ASN A 285 -1.90 -6.95 23.81
CA ASN A 285 -2.05 -5.71 24.57
C ASN A 285 -3.50 -5.47 25.04
N ALA A 286 -4.16 -6.54 25.50
CA ALA A 286 -5.48 -6.42 26.09
C ALA A 286 -5.37 -5.66 27.43
N ARG A 287 -6.28 -4.71 27.66
CA ARG A 287 -6.41 -4.07 28.98
C ARG A 287 -7.18 -4.96 29.94
N PHE A 288 -8.27 -5.54 29.47
CA PHE A 288 -9.12 -6.37 30.31
C PHE A 288 -9.15 -7.83 29.83
N VAL A 289 -9.16 -8.73 30.78
CA VAL A 289 -9.44 -10.14 30.56
C VAL A 289 -10.70 -10.51 31.34
N VAL A 290 -11.63 -11.18 30.66
CA VAL A 290 -12.87 -11.68 31.25
C VAL A 290 -12.76 -13.21 31.42
N ILE A 291 -13.02 -13.71 32.61
CA ILE A 291 -12.92 -15.10 32.98
C ILE A 291 -14.29 -15.55 33.51
N GLU A 292 -14.78 -16.67 32.99
CA GLU A 292 -15.95 -17.37 33.49
C GLU A 292 -15.60 -18.84 33.72
N GLY A 293 -15.40 -19.20 34.99
CA GLY A 293 -15.28 -20.58 35.42
C GLY A 293 -16.64 -21.14 35.84
N GLU A 294 -16.61 -22.32 36.45
CA GLU A 294 -17.80 -23.00 36.95
C GLU A 294 -18.44 -22.23 38.11
N ASP A 295 -17.63 -21.70 39.01
CA ASP A 295 -18.07 -20.91 40.17
C ASP A 295 -18.72 -19.61 39.76
N GLU A 296 -18.10 -18.86 38.82
CA GLU A 296 -18.64 -17.61 38.30
C GLU A 296 -19.98 -17.83 37.58
N ARG A 297 -20.07 -18.92 36.84
CA ARG A 297 -21.29 -19.30 36.12
C ARG A 297 -22.44 -19.59 37.08
N ALA A 298 -22.16 -20.35 38.14
CA ALA A 298 -23.15 -20.67 39.18
C ALA A 298 -23.71 -19.43 39.87
N LYS A 299 -22.88 -18.37 39.99
CA LYS A 299 -23.25 -17.08 40.61
C LYS A 299 -23.83 -16.08 39.58
N GLY A 300 -23.80 -16.35 38.28
CA GLY A 300 -24.20 -15.42 37.24
C GLY A 300 -23.27 -14.20 37.05
N VAL A 301 -22.01 -14.35 37.45
CA VAL A 301 -20.98 -13.30 37.37
C VAL A 301 -19.88 -13.70 36.42
N VAL A 302 -18.98 -12.78 36.13
CA VAL A 302 -17.68 -12.99 35.49
C VAL A 302 -16.60 -12.31 36.33
N THR A 303 -15.41 -12.84 36.29
CA THR A 303 -14.23 -12.18 36.85
C THR A 303 -13.54 -11.35 35.79
N VAL A 304 -13.38 -10.05 36.04
CA VAL A 304 -12.65 -9.11 35.20
C VAL A 304 -11.29 -8.86 35.80
N LYS A 305 -10.25 -8.99 34.97
CA LYS A 305 -8.86 -8.69 35.35
C LYS A 305 -8.33 -7.55 34.52
N ASP A 306 -7.91 -6.44 35.13
CA ASP A 306 -7.24 -5.32 34.49
C ASP A 306 -5.73 -5.62 34.44
N LEU A 307 -5.24 -5.90 33.22
CA LEU A 307 -3.83 -6.24 32.99
C LEU A 307 -2.91 -5.02 33.12
N GLU A 308 -3.41 -3.83 32.81
CA GLU A 308 -2.64 -2.59 32.89
C GLU A 308 -2.41 -2.20 34.36
N LEU A 309 -3.49 -2.18 35.16
CA LEU A 309 -3.42 -1.96 36.57
C LEU A 309 -2.56 -3.05 37.28
N GLY A 310 -2.65 -4.28 36.78
CA GLY A 310 -1.81 -5.38 37.25
C GLY A 310 -0.33 -5.13 36.99
N LYS A 311 0.06 -4.62 35.83
CA LYS A 311 1.46 -4.28 35.50
C LYS A 311 1.97 -3.11 36.35
N GLN A 312 1.18 -2.06 36.52
CA GLN A 312 1.55 -0.90 37.35
C GLN A 312 1.84 -1.32 38.81
N LYS A 313 0.93 -2.09 39.41
CA LYS A 313 1.10 -2.57 40.80
C LYS A 313 2.22 -3.59 40.96
N SER A 314 2.50 -4.41 39.92
CA SER A 314 3.62 -5.36 40.01
C SER A 314 4.99 -4.67 39.96
N ALA A 315 5.07 -3.44 39.44
CA ALA A 315 6.29 -2.64 39.46
C ALA A 315 6.56 -2.01 40.84
N GLU A 316 5.53 -1.92 41.72
CA GLU A 316 5.61 -1.33 43.06
C GLU A 316 5.87 -2.38 44.16
N ILE A 317 5.68 -3.67 43.88
CA ILE A 317 5.79 -4.76 44.87
C ILE A 317 7.06 -5.59 44.59
N GLU A 318 8.03 -5.55 45.50
CA GLU A 318 9.28 -6.33 45.40
C GLU A 318 9.12 -7.81 45.78
N ASP A 319 8.05 -8.20 46.51
CA ASP A 319 7.84 -9.58 46.95
C ASP A 319 6.83 -10.34 46.09
N ASN A 320 7.32 -11.41 45.42
CA ASN A 320 6.54 -12.32 44.59
C ASN A 320 5.43 -13.09 45.31
N ALA A 321 5.52 -13.28 46.65
CA ALA A 321 4.51 -13.97 47.45
C ALA A 321 3.33 -13.06 47.75
N GLU A 322 3.59 -11.79 48.05
CA GLU A 322 2.60 -10.74 48.29
C GLU A 322 1.82 -10.41 47.00
N TRP A 323 2.51 -10.38 45.85
CA TRP A 323 1.91 -10.21 44.54
C TRP A 323 0.87 -11.30 44.19
N ARG A 324 1.18 -12.57 44.45
CA ARG A 324 0.27 -13.71 44.22
C ARG A 324 -0.97 -13.71 45.08
N ALA A 325 -0.91 -13.10 46.26
CA ALA A 325 -2.02 -12.95 47.17
C ALA A 325 -2.90 -11.70 46.90
N SER A 326 -2.39 -10.75 46.11
CA SER A 326 -3.09 -9.49 45.85
C SER A 326 -4.16 -9.63 44.75
N THR A 327 -5.42 -9.43 45.12
CA THR A 327 -6.58 -9.41 44.19
C THR A 327 -6.87 -8.01 43.63
N HIS A 328 -5.97 -7.06 43.80
CA HIS A 328 -6.22 -5.64 43.59
C HIS A 328 -6.51 -5.22 42.11
N ALA A 329 -6.21 -6.07 41.14
CA ALA A 329 -6.49 -5.84 39.71
C ALA A 329 -7.57 -6.79 39.15
N GLN A 330 -8.34 -7.45 40.04
CA GLN A 330 -9.32 -8.47 39.68
C GLN A 330 -10.58 -8.29 40.53
N PHE A 331 -11.77 -8.32 39.90
CA PHE A 331 -13.06 -8.13 40.60
C PHE A 331 -14.18 -8.88 39.87
N GLU A 332 -15.21 -9.26 40.60
CA GLU A 332 -16.41 -9.92 40.05
C GLU A 332 -17.42 -8.88 39.57
N VAL A 333 -18.05 -9.14 38.42
CA VAL A 333 -19.08 -8.30 37.80
C VAL A 333 -20.23 -9.20 37.36
N LYS A 334 -21.48 -8.76 37.54
CA LYS A 334 -22.62 -9.46 36.95
C LYS A 334 -22.55 -9.38 35.43
N LYS A 335 -22.91 -10.47 34.73
CA LYS A 335 -22.84 -10.53 33.26
C LYS A 335 -23.58 -9.40 32.56
N ASN A 336 -24.75 -9.02 33.09
CA ASN A 336 -25.59 -7.96 32.54
C ASN A 336 -25.04 -6.54 32.78
N GLU A 337 -24.08 -6.37 33.70
CA GLU A 337 -23.45 -5.10 34.06
C GLU A 337 -22.03 -4.97 33.45
N LEU A 338 -21.54 -6.02 32.80
CA LEU A 338 -20.15 -6.11 32.34
C LEU A 338 -19.76 -4.98 31.36
N SER A 339 -20.59 -4.72 30.35
CA SER A 339 -20.32 -3.69 29.34
C SER A 339 -20.23 -2.30 29.96
N ASP A 340 -21.19 -1.96 30.82
CA ASP A 340 -21.26 -0.65 31.48
C ASP A 340 -20.10 -0.47 32.47
N THR A 341 -19.71 -1.56 33.16
CA THR A 341 -18.58 -1.52 34.07
C THR A 341 -17.26 -1.28 33.35
N ILE A 342 -17.02 -1.99 32.23
CA ILE A 342 -15.80 -1.77 31.42
C ILE A 342 -15.79 -0.37 30.82
N LEU A 343 -16.90 0.13 30.26
CA LEU A 343 -16.99 1.49 29.72
C LEU A 343 -16.67 2.56 30.78
N ARG A 344 -17.13 2.38 32.02
CA ARG A 344 -16.83 3.29 33.12
C ARG A 344 -15.32 3.27 33.45
N LEU A 345 -14.71 2.10 33.57
CA LEU A 345 -13.28 1.95 33.84
C LEU A 345 -12.37 2.47 32.72
N LEU A 346 -12.90 2.67 31.53
CA LEU A 346 -12.19 3.27 30.40
C LEU A 346 -12.25 4.80 30.41
N ASN A 347 -13.23 5.38 31.11
CA ASN A 347 -13.44 6.83 31.20
C ASN A 347 -12.85 7.44 32.50
N ASP A 348 -12.51 6.59 33.48
CA ASP A 348 -11.79 6.96 34.70
C ASP A 348 -10.27 6.95 34.46
#